data_c76e43e0512fb66fa844fb70515f80be
#
_entry.id   c76e43e0512fb66fa844fb70515f80be
#
_cell.length_a   1.000
_cell.length_b   1.000
_cell.length_c   1.000
_cell.angle_alpha   90.00
_cell.angle_beta   90.00
_cell.angle_gamma   90.00
#
_symmetry.space_group_name_H-M   'P 1'
#
loop_
_entity.id
_entity.type
_entity.pdbx_description
1 polymer ?
#
loop_
_entity_poly.entity_id
_entity_poly.type
_entity_poly.pdbx_seq_one_letter_code
_entity_poly.pdbx_strand_id
1 'polypeptide(L)'
;MKTRLKIYCGVILCCGLAAGCSTTKNLPEEEVLYTGIKEIDYGQKSKKKAKKKAKQKEEEGVITSLADAYKAVDDLLTQRDLSVLKRKEELTQEQKDSIAAVQRIEEEAYETAKEEVDAALAYAPNNALFGSSSYRIPFPTGLWIYNALVGKKSRFAKWLFDTFAGTPVFISTVNPKTRALVAQNTLRNYGYFNGTVDYEILPEKNPKKAKISYTVRPRNLFRLDSIAYLRFPAVGDSLIRETFRQRTLFSGDPFSVINL
;
A
#
# COMPACT_ATOMS: atom_id res chain seq x y z
N MET A 1 -1.18 -26.04 50.38
CA MET A 1 -1.02 -24.61 50.61
C MET A 1 0.05 -23.95 49.71
N LYS A 2 1.25 -24.57 49.54
CA LYS A 2 2.37 -23.98 48.78
C LYS A 2 2.07 -23.73 47.29
N THR A 3 1.24 -24.53 46.63
CA THR A 3 0.92 -24.39 45.17
C THR A 3 -0.04 -23.24 44.95
N ARG A 4 -1.04 -23.05 45.79
CA ARG A 4 -1.99 -21.91 45.70
C ARG A 4 -1.29 -20.57 45.90
N LEU A 5 -0.33 -20.51 46.83
CA LEU A 5 0.47 -19.30 47.08
C LEU A 5 1.31 -18.91 45.87
N LYS A 6 1.90 -19.88 45.15
CA LYS A 6 2.67 -19.64 43.91
C LYS A 6 1.78 -19.08 42.77
N ILE A 7 0.54 -19.58 42.69
CA ILE A 7 -0.44 -19.09 41.68
C ILE A 7 -0.85 -17.65 41.99
N TYR A 8 -1.13 -17.34 43.27
CA TYR A 8 -1.48 -15.97 43.70
C TYR A 8 -0.31 -15.00 43.50
N CYS A 9 0.93 -15.41 43.83
CA CYS A 9 2.11 -14.59 43.54
C CYS A 9 2.30 -14.35 42.03
N GLY A 10 2.06 -15.36 41.20
CA GLY A 10 2.11 -15.24 39.73
C GLY A 10 1.06 -14.28 39.18
N VAL A 11 -0.19 -14.38 39.67
CA VAL A 11 -1.29 -13.50 39.27
C VAL A 11 -1.07 -12.05 39.74
N ILE A 12 -0.60 -11.84 40.97
CA ILE A 12 -0.28 -10.50 41.49
C ILE A 12 0.90 -9.89 40.72
N LEU A 13 1.91 -10.68 40.36
CA LEU A 13 3.04 -10.22 39.54
C LEU A 13 2.56 -9.83 38.13
N CYS A 14 1.70 -10.63 37.50
CA CYS A 14 1.09 -10.31 36.21
C CYS A 14 0.19 -9.06 36.26
N CYS A 15 -0.64 -8.93 37.31
CA CYS A 15 -1.48 -7.75 37.48
C CYS A 15 -0.68 -6.50 37.78
N GLY A 16 0.40 -6.59 38.57
CA GLY A 16 1.31 -5.48 38.85
C GLY A 16 2.06 -4.98 37.60
N LEU A 17 2.41 -5.89 36.69
CA LEU A 17 3.01 -5.53 35.40
C LEU A 17 2.01 -4.84 34.48
N ALA A 18 0.75 -5.23 34.49
CA ALA A 18 -0.31 -4.65 33.67
C ALA A 18 -0.67 -3.19 34.09
N ALA A 19 -0.63 -2.88 35.37
CA ALA A 19 -0.94 -1.53 35.88
C ALA A 19 0.14 -0.49 35.62
N GLY A 20 1.40 -0.91 35.33
CA GLY A 20 2.54 -0.01 35.07
C GLY A 20 2.93 0.15 33.60
N CYS A 21 2.22 -0.52 32.68
CA CYS A 21 2.60 -0.59 31.25
C CYS A 21 2.17 0.64 30.44
N SER A 22 2.69 1.82 30.78
CA SER A 22 2.52 3.00 29.92
C SER A 22 3.47 2.92 28.72
N THR A 23 2.93 3.13 27.51
CA THR A 23 3.73 3.19 26.28
C THR A 23 4.24 4.60 25.95
N THR A 24 3.80 5.62 26.71
CA THR A 24 4.05 7.04 26.36
C THR A 24 4.63 7.88 27.49
N LYS A 25 4.95 7.27 28.65
CA LYS A 25 5.31 8.01 29.86
C LYS A 25 6.68 8.76 29.75
N ASN A 26 7.67 8.10 29.17
CA ASN A 26 9.04 8.59 29.12
C ASN A 26 9.47 8.94 27.66
N LEU A 27 8.51 9.39 26.85
CA LEU A 27 8.79 9.85 25.50
C LEU A 27 9.01 11.36 25.46
N PRO A 28 9.82 11.86 24.52
CA PRO A 28 9.93 13.30 24.27
C PRO A 28 8.56 13.94 24.03
N GLU A 29 8.39 15.18 24.47
CA GLU A 29 7.08 15.85 24.43
C GLU A 29 6.61 16.13 23.00
N GLU A 30 7.55 16.42 22.11
CA GLU A 30 7.31 16.79 20.70
C GLU A 30 7.13 15.57 19.77
N GLU A 31 7.40 14.34 20.25
CA GLU A 31 7.43 13.15 19.41
C GLU A 31 6.14 12.33 19.52
N VAL A 32 5.65 11.90 18.37
CA VAL A 32 4.45 11.07 18.25
C VAL A 32 4.83 9.66 17.82
N LEU A 33 4.39 8.66 18.61
CA LEU A 33 4.63 7.25 18.32
C LEU A 33 3.87 6.79 17.07
N TYR A 34 4.60 6.13 16.19
CA TYR A 34 4.02 5.46 15.03
C TYR A 34 3.39 4.11 15.45
N THR A 35 2.10 3.94 15.21
CA THR A 35 1.37 2.71 15.54
C THR A 35 1.04 1.86 14.32
N GLY A 36 1.43 2.31 13.13
CA GLY A 36 1.28 1.57 11.89
C GLY A 36 0.54 2.34 10.81
N ILE A 37 0.40 1.72 9.66
CA ILE A 37 -0.43 2.21 8.57
C ILE A 37 -1.89 1.86 8.89
N LYS A 38 -2.79 2.83 8.73
CA LYS A 38 -4.24 2.61 8.85
C LYS A 38 -4.77 1.93 7.61
N GLU A 39 -4.49 2.50 6.46
CA GLU A 39 -4.84 1.95 5.15
C GLU A 39 -3.98 2.58 4.06
N ILE A 40 -3.86 1.87 2.93
CA ILE A 40 -3.36 2.38 1.67
C ILE A 40 -4.54 2.34 0.70
N ASP A 41 -5.04 3.52 0.32
CA ASP A 41 -6.20 3.64 -0.56
C ASP A 41 -5.77 3.90 -2.00
N TYR A 42 -6.09 2.95 -2.88
CA TYR A 42 -5.87 3.06 -4.33
C TYR A 42 -7.08 3.62 -5.10
N GLY A 43 -8.07 4.18 -4.42
CA GLY A 43 -9.30 4.71 -5.02
C GLY A 43 -10.26 3.65 -5.59
N GLN A 44 -9.91 2.36 -5.54
CA GLN A 44 -10.74 1.28 -6.07
C GLN A 44 -11.88 0.86 -5.11
N LYS A 45 -11.69 1.11 -3.81
CA LYS A 45 -12.73 0.80 -2.79
C LYS A 45 -13.99 1.63 -2.98
N SER A 46 -13.87 2.86 -3.47
CA SER A 46 -15.03 3.71 -3.77
C SER A 46 -15.84 3.15 -4.94
N LYS A 47 -15.18 2.63 -5.98
CA LYS A 47 -15.84 1.99 -7.13
C LYS A 47 -16.53 0.68 -6.75
N LYS A 48 -15.92 -0.17 -5.91
CA LYS A 48 -16.54 -1.42 -5.41
C LYS A 48 -17.68 -1.15 -4.43
N LYS A 49 -17.57 -0.15 -3.54
CA LYS A 49 -18.67 0.29 -2.65
C LYS A 49 -19.80 0.95 -3.42
N ALA A 50 -19.51 1.78 -4.43
CA ALA A 50 -20.50 2.37 -5.30
C ALA A 50 -21.23 1.31 -6.14
N LYS A 51 -20.50 0.32 -6.71
CA LYS A 51 -21.09 -0.81 -7.42
C LYS A 51 -21.95 -1.70 -6.52
N LYS A 52 -21.51 -1.94 -5.25
CA LYS A 52 -22.30 -2.72 -4.28
C LYS A 52 -23.54 -1.96 -3.79
N LYS A 53 -23.45 -0.63 -3.59
CA LYS A 53 -24.60 0.23 -3.27
C LYS A 53 -25.55 0.40 -4.46
N ALA A 54 -25.03 0.45 -5.68
CA ALA A 54 -25.86 0.47 -6.89
C ALA A 54 -26.63 -0.85 -7.05
N LYS A 55 -25.95 -2.01 -6.86
CA LYS A 55 -26.59 -3.32 -6.91
C LYS A 55 -27.63 -3.53 -5.80
N GLN A 56 -27.39 -3.04 -4.59
CA GLN A 56 -28.39 -3.08 -3.50
C GLN A 56 -29.59 -2.16 -3.72
N LYS A 57 -29.39 -1.01 -4.42
CA LYS A 57 -30.50 -0.13 -4.81
C LYS A 57 -31.33 -0.65 -5.99
N GLU A 58 -30.73 -1.47 -6.84
CA GLU A 58 -31.43 -2.17 -7.93
C GLU A 58 -32.37 -3.27 -7.41
N GLU A 59 -32.05 -3.88 -6.27
CA GLU A 59 -32.89 -4.91 -5.61
C GLU A 59 -34.03 -4.31 -4.76
N GLU A 60 -33.98 -3.04 -4.40
CA GLU A 60 -34.98 -2.35 -3.53
C GLU A 60 -35.93 -1.39 -4.28
N GLY A 61 -36.36 -1.74 -5.49
CA GLY A 61 -37.63 -1.28 -6.07
C GLY A 61 -37.86 0.23 -6.18
N VAL A 62 -36.88 1.04 -6.65
CA VAL A 62 -37.13 2.45 -7.06
C VAL A 62 -37.00 2.59 -8.57
N ILE A 63 -37.95 1.99 -9.28
CA ILE A 63 -37.98 1.96 -10.76
C ILE A 63 -38.50 3.26 -11.41
N THR A 64 -39.17 4.13 -10.67
CA THR A 64 -39.85 5.32 -11.26
C THR A 64 -38.93 6.55 -11.41
N SER A 65 -37.85 6.68 -10.67
CA SER A 65 -36.91 7.81 -10.83
C SER A 65 -35.68 7.50 -11.70
N LEU A 66 -35.42 6.23 -11.94
CA LEU A 66 -34.33 5.77 -12.82
C LEU A 66 -34.67 5.93 -14.30
N ALA A 67 -35.94 5.77 -14.69
CA ALA A 67 -36.36 5.98 -16.08
C ALA A 67 -36.15 7.43 -16.54
N ASP A 68 -36.37 8.40 -15.66
CA ASP A 68 -36.14 9.83 -15.96
C ASP A 68 -34.64 10.16 -15.97
N ALA A 69 -33.84 9.52 -15.13
CA ALA A 69 -32.40 9.67 -15.13
C ALA A 69 -31.74 8.98 -16.36
N TYR A 70 -32.25 7.82 -16.79
CA TYR A 70 -31.80 7.16 -18.02
C TYR A 70 -32.16 7.99 -19.26
N LYS A 71 -33.31 8.64 -19.29
CA LYS A 71 -33.72 9.51 -20.38
C LYS A 71 -32.82 10.76 -20.50
N ALA A 72 -32.46 11.36 -19.37
CA ALA A 72 -31.52 12.49 -19.32
C ALA A 72 -30.07 12.08 -19.69
N VAL A 73 -29.67 10.85 -19.42
CA VAL A 73 -28.36 10.29 -19.81
C VAL A 73 -28.34 9.89 -21.28
N ASP A 74 -29.45 9.39 -21.81
CA ASP A 74 -29.60 9.02 -23.23
C ASP A 74 -29.53 10.25 -24.14
N ASP A 75 -30.08 11.39 -23.70
CA ASP A 75 -30.00 12.68 -24.39
C ASP A 75 -28.57 13.29 -24.35
N LEU A 76 -27.74 12.91 -23.37
CA LEU A 76 -26.35 13.37 -23.21
C LEU A 76 -25.33 12.45 -23.89
N LEU A 77 -25.66 11.19 -24.16
CA LEU A 77 -24.83 10.25 -24.91
C LEU A 77 -24.99 10.55 -26.40
N THR A 78 -24.01 11.27 -26.94
CA THR A 78 -23.94 11.50 -28.39
C THR A 78 -23.95 10.15 -29.13
N GLN A 79 -24.57 10.08 -30.32
CA GLN A 79 -24.59 8.89 -31.20
C GLN A 79 -23.22 8.18 -31.38
N ARG A 80 -22.14 8.90 -31.08
CA ARG A 80 -20.78 8.42 -31.15
C ARG A 80 -20.48 7.35 -30.08
N ASP A 81 -21.03 7.49 -28.87
CA ASP A 81 -20.79 6.55 -27.75
C ASP A 81 -21.60 5.26 -27.94
N LEU A 82 -22.81 5.35 -28.47
CA LEU A 82 -23.62 4.18 -28.84
C LEU A 82 -22.99 3.38 -29.97
N SER A 83 -22.30 4.05 -30.94
CA SER A 83 -21.59 3.35 -32.02
C SER A 83 -20.36 2.60 -31.50
N VAL A 84 -19.70 3.11 -30.46
CA VAL A 84 -18.57 2.45 -29.78
C VAL A 84 -19.06 1.23 -28.97
N LEU A 85 -20.20 1.33 -28.30
CA LEU A 85 -20.80 0.22 -27.56
C LEU A 85 -21.30 -0.89 -28.50
N LYS A 86 -21.99 -0.53 -29.61
CA LYS A 86 -22.40 -1.49 -30.64
C LYS A 86 -21.20 -2.16 -31.33
N ARG A 87 -20.12 -1.41 -31.57
CA ARG A 87 -18.89 -2.00 -32.14
C ARG A 87 -18.23 -3.02 -31.22
N LYS A 88 -18.45 -2.99 -29.92
CA LYS A 88 -18.02 -4.05 -28.97
C LYS A 88 -18.73 -5.39 -29.17
N GLU A 89 -19.99 -5.36 -29.61
CA GLU A 89 -20.75 -6.60 -29.87
C GLU A 89 -20.33 -7.28 -31.19
N GLU A 90 -19.76 -6.49 -32.13
CA GLU A 90 -19.34 -6.99 -33.45
C GLU A 90 -17.87 -7.46 -33.49
N LEU A 91 -17.14 -7.43 -32.37
CA LEU A 91 -15.75 -7.90 -32.31
C LEU A 91 -15.66 -9.41 -32.60
N THR A 92 -14.75 -9.78 -33.50
CA THR A 92 -14.43 -11.20 -33.76
C THR A 92 -13.82 -11.83 -32.49
N GLN A 93 -13.91 -13.17 -32.38
CA GLN A 93 -13.36 -13.90 -31.25
C GLN A 93 -11.86 -13.60 -31.05
N GLU A 94 -11.09 -13.55 -32.13
CA GLU A 94 -9.64 -13.18 -32.11
C GLU A 94 -9.39 -11.79 -31.55
N GLN A 95 -10.23 -10.82 -31.87
CA GLN A 95 -10.12 -9.47 -31.31
C GLN A 95 -10.45 -9.43 -29.82
N LYS A 96 -11.45 -10.21 -29.38
CA LYS A 96 -11.78 -10.36 -27.95
C LYS A 96 -10.63 -10.99 -27.17
N ASP A 97 -10.01 -12.04 -27.74
CA ASP A 97 -8.88 -12.73 -27.11
C ASP A 97 -7.65 -11.83 -27.04
N SER A 98 -7.40 -11.04 -28.08
CA SER A 98 -6.31 -10.04 -28.10
C SER A 98 -6.52 -8.95 -27.05
N ILE A 99 -7.75 -8.42 -26.91
CA ILE A 99 -8.09 -7.43 -25.90
C ILE A 99 -7.95 -8.04 -24.49
N ALA A 100 -8.38 -9.27 -24.29
CA ALA A 100 -8.25 -9.97 -23.02
C ALA A 100 -6.78 -10.22 -22.63
N ALA A 101 -5.93 -10.54 -23.61
CA ALA A 101 -4.50 -10.69 -23.40
C ALA A 101 -3.84 -9.37 -22.96
N VAL A 102 -4.16 -8.26 -23.63
CA VAL A 102 -3.66 -6.92 -23.25
C VAL A 102 -4.12 -6.53 -21.87
N GLN A 103 -5.38 -6.79 -21.51
CA GLN A 103 -5.92 -6.50 -20.19
C GLN A 103 -5.21 -7.30 -19.07
N ARG A 104 -4.85 -8.56 -19.32
CA ARG A 104 -4.07 -9.37 -18.38
C ARG A 104 -2.69 -8.78 -18.14
N ILE A 105 -1.98 -8.38 -19.20
CA ILE A 105 -0.67 -7.76 -19.09
C ILE A 105 -0.75 -6.45 -18.29
N GLU A 106 -1.78 -5.64 -18.51
CA GLU A 106 -2.01 -4.41 -17.72
C GLU A 106 -2.31 -4.69 -16.26
N GLU A 107 -3.10 -5.72 -15.98
CA GLU A 107 -3.45 -6.11 -14.60
C GLU A 107 -2.24 -6.66 -13.86
N GLU A 108 -1.42 -7.50 -14.50
CA GLU A 108 -0.16 -8.00 -13.95
C GLU A 108 0.83 -6.86 -13.67
N ALA A 109 1.01 -5.94 -14.62
CA ALA A 109 1.84 -4.76 -14.45
C ALA A 109 1.36 -3.87 -13.29
N TYR A 110 0.03 -3.72 -13.15
CA TYR A 110 -0.57 -2.94 -12.07
C TYR A 110 -0.37 -3.60 -10.70
N GLU A 111 -0.63 -4.90 -10.57
CA GLU A 111 -0.44 -5.60 -9.28
C GLU A 111 1.04 -5.62 -8.88
N THR A 112 1.97 -5.82 -9.83
CA THR A 112 3.41 -5.73 -9.56
C THR A 112 3.81 -4.33 -9.07
N ALA A 113 3.36 -3.29 -9.74
CA ALA A 113 3.62 -1.91 -9.32
C ALA A 113 3.04 -1.61 -7.93
N LYS A 114 1.87 -2.14 -7.63
CA LYS A 114 1.18 -1.97 -6.35
C LYS A 114 1.94 -2.67 -5.21
N GLU A 115 2.42 -3.90 -5.42
CA GLU A 115 3.23 -4.63 -4.43
C GLU A 115 4.50 -3.84 -4.07
N GLU A 116 5.19 -3.31 -5.06
CA GLU A 116 6.39 -2.50 -4.85
C GLU A 116 6.10 -1.16 -4.15
N VAL A 117 4.98 -0.52 -4.48
CA VAL A 117 4.52 0.69 -3.80
C VAL A 117 4.17 0.38 -2.33
N ASP A 118 3.46 -0.71 -2.08
CA ASP A 118 3.11 -1.16 -0.72
C ASP A 118 4.38 -1.47 0.09
N ALA A 119 5.39 -2.10 -0.53
CA ALA A 119 6.69 -2.35 0.09
C ALA A 119 7.44 -1.04 0.41
N ALA A 120 7.43 -0.05 -0.50
CA ALA A 120 8.04 1.26 -0.28
C ALA A 120 7.37 2.05 0.86
N LEU A 121 6.05 1.92 1.00
CA LEU A 121 5.29 2.58 2.06
C LEU A 121 5.38 1.84 3.41
N ALA A 122 5.66 0.54 3.38
CA ALA A 122 5.69 -0.29 4.58
C ALA A 122 6.78 0.15 5.56
N TYR A 123 6.44 0.19 6.85
CA TYR A 123 7.38 0.39 7.95
C TYR A 123 6.95 -0.42 9.18
N ALA A 124 7.93 -0.98 9.88
CA ALA A 124 7.68 -1.77 11.07
C ALA A 124 7.20 -0.89 12.24
N PRO A 125 5.98 -1.09 12.76
CA PRO A 125 5.49 -0.34 13.90
C PRO A 125 6.12 -0.81 15.22
N ASN A 126 5.87 -0.08 16.30
CA ASN A 126 6.41 -0.37 17.63
C ASN A 126 6.02 -1.74 18.22
N ASN A 127 5.04 -2.42 17.67
CA ASN A 127 4.64 -3.77 18.04
C ASN A 127 5.00 -4.82 16.97
N ALA A 128 5.92 -4.49 16.08
CA ALA A 128 6.42 -5.42 15.08
C ALA A 128 7.23 -6.55 15.72
N LEU A 129 7.05 -7.77 15.20
CA LEU A 129 7.88 -8.91 15.58
C LEU A 129 9.07 -8.98 14.62
N PHE A 130 10.29 -9.02 15.17
CA PHE A 130 11.55 -9.05 14.40
C PHE A 130 11.70 -7.97 13.34
N GLY A 131 11.13 -6.79 13.58
CA GLY A 131 11.19 -5.67 12.64
C GLY A 131 10.30 -5.79 11.40
N SER A 132 9.40 -6.79 11.36
CA SER A 132 8.50 -6.99 10.24
C SER A 132 7.34 -5.99 10.23
N SER A 133 7.03 -5.43 9.06
CA SER A 133 5.82 -4.60 8.89
C SER A 133 4.52 -5.43 8.94
N SER A 134 4.59 -6.72 8.66
CA SER A 134 3.45 -7.64 8.54
C SER A 134 3.14 -8.38 9.84
N TYR A 135 4.18 -8.86 10.53
CA TYR A 135 4.01 -9.64 11.76
C TYR A 135 3.98 -8.74 12.99
N ARG A 136 2.86 -8.73 13.71
CA ARG A 136 2.63 -7.87 14.87
C ARG A 136 2.25 -8.69 16.09
N ILE A 137 2.80 -8.31 17.24
CA ILE A 137 2.35 -8.83 18.54
C ILE A 137 1.21 -7.93 19.06
N PRO A 138 0.23 -8.49 19.79
CA PRO A 138 -0.87 -7.67 20.33
C PRO A 138 -0.38 -6.61 21.33
N PHE A 139 0.77 -6.83 21.97
CA PHE A 139 1.33 -5.94 22.97
C PHE A 139 2.72 -5.42 22.57
N PRO A 140 2.99 -4.11 22.66
CA PRO A 140 4.30 -3.53 22.36
C PRO A 140 5.29 -3.76 23.52
N THR A 141 5.70 -5.02 23.73
CA THR A 141 6.52 -5.45 24.86
C THR A 141 7.85 -4.71 24.93
N GLY A 142 8.54 -4.53 23.78
CA GLY A 142 9.80 -3.80 23.70
C GLY A 142 9.65 -2.33 24.16
N LEU A 143 8.55 -1.68 23.80
CA LEU A 143 8.25 -0.32 24.21
C LEU A 143 7.89 -0.22 25.71
N TRP A 144 7.22 -1.23 26.24
CA TRP A 144 6.96 -1.31 27.69
C TRP A 144 8.25 -1.43 28.49
N ILE A 145 9.16 -2.31 28.05
CA ILE A 145 10.46 -2.49 28.68
C ILE A 145 11.28 -1.20 28.56
N TYR A 146 11.28 -0.52 27.41
CA TYR A 146 11.88 0.77 27.22
C TYR A 146 11.38 1.77 28.27
N ASN A 147 10.06 1.99 28.35
CA ASN A 147 9.47 2.96 29.26
C ASN A 147 9.64 2.60 30.76
N ALA A 148 9.74 1.31 31.08
CA ALA A 148 9.93 0.85 32.45
C ALA A 148 11.38 0.98 32.94
N LEU A 149 12.35 0.87 32.02
CA LEU A 149 13.76 0.74 32.39
C LEU A 149 14.63 1.95 31.97
N VAL A 150 14.12 2.80 31.08
CA VAL A 150 14.85 4.00 30.62
C VAL A 150 15.26 4.86 31.83
N GLY A 151 16.53 5.22 31.92
CA GLY A 151 17.09 6.01 33.02
C GLY A 151 17.41 5.22 34.31
N LYS A 152 17.14 3.92 34.40
CA LYS A 152 17.53 3.11 35.57
C LYS A 152 19.00 2.72 35.50
N LYS A 153 19.73 2.98 36.61
CA LYS A 153 21.20 2.76 36.71
C LYS A 153 21.60 1.36 37.15
N SER A 154 20.66 0.47 37.54
CA SER A 154 20.95 -0.89 37.98
C SER A 154 21.56 -1.72 36.86
N ARG A 155 22.59 -2.52 37.16
CA ARG A 155 23.25 -3.44 36.19
C ARG A 155 22.26 -4.41 35.55
N PHE A 156 21.34 -4.95 36.33
CA PHE A 156 20.29 -5.85 35.84
C PHE A 156 19.27 -5.12 34.95
N ALA A 157 18.85 -3.91 35.33
CA ALA A 157 17.97 -3.09 34.53
C ALA A 157 18.60 -2.70 33.17
N LYS A 158 19.90 -2.40 33.19
CA LYS A 158 20.64 -2.08 31.96
C LYS A 158 20.74 -3.30 31.05
N TRP A 159 21.06 -4.47 31.58
CA TRP A 159 21.09 -5.72 30.81
C TRP A 159 19.73 -6.06 30.17
N LEU A 160 18.62 -5.93 30.92
CA LEU A 160 17.27 -6.11 30.41
C LEU A 160 16.92 -5.09 29.31
N PHE A 161 17.33 -3.83 29.50
CA PHE A 161 17.13 -2.78 28.55
C PHE A 161 17.88 -3.07 27.24
N ASP A 162 19.16 -3.38 27.32
CA ASP A 162 20.01 -3.64 26.16
C ASP A 162 19.58 -4.91 25.39
N THR A 163 18.93 -5.87 26.09
CA THR A 163 18.52 -7.14 25.47
C THR A 163 17.09 -7.11 24.89
N PHE A 164 16.16 -6.43 25.55
CA PHE A 164 14.73 -6.56 25.24
C PHE A 164 14.00 -5.24 24.98
N ALA A 165 14.61 -4.08 25.25
CA ALA A 165 13.96 -2.82 24.95
C ALA A 165 13.96 -2.57 23.45
N GLY A 166 12.77 -2.32 22.91
CA GLY A 166 12.63 -1.85 21.53
C GLY A 166 12.85 -0.33 21.46
N THR A 167 13.64 0.12 20.50
CA THR A 167 13.76 1.57 20.20
C THR A 167 12.40 2.12 19.77
N PRO A 168 11.89 3.19 20.40
CA PRO A 168 10.63 3.80 19.98
C PRO A 168 10.69 4.27 18.53
N VAL A 169 9.71 3.90 17.74
CA VAL A 169 9.54 4.36 16.37
C VAL A 169 8.56 5.51 16.36
N PHE A 170 9.02 6.68 15.95
CA PHE A 170 8.24 7.91 15.87
C PHE A 170 7.80 8.20 14.43
N ILE A 171 6.79 9.05 14.27
CA ILE A 171 6.35 9.54 12.94
C ILE A 171 7.50 10.28 12.24
N SER A 172 8.32 11.04 12.98
CA SER A 172 9.52 11.69 12.48
C SER A 172 10.54 10.70 11.88
N THR A 173 10.75 9.56 12.55
CA THR A 173 11.62 8.47 12.08
C THR A 173 11.07 7.80 10.82
N VAL A 174 9.76 7.56 10.74
CA VAL A 174 9.11 6.96 9.57
C VAL A 174 9.20 7.88 8.35
N ASN A 175 9.14 9.19 8.57
CA ASN A 175 9.15 10.23 7.55
C ASN A 175 8.16 9.94 6.39
N PRO A 176 6.85 10.07 6.62
CA PRO A 176 5.83 9.69 5.65
C PRO A 176 5.95 10.47 4.33
N LYS A 177 6.44 11.71 4.38
CA LYS A 177 6.67 12.52 3.19
C LYS A 177 7.71 11.87 2.26
N THR A 178 8.85 11.47 2.81
CA THR A 178 9.91 10.80 2.02
C THR A 178 9.41 9.47 1.46
N ARG A 179 8.65 8.70 2.25
CA ARG A 179 8.07 7.44 1.79
C ARG A 179 7.06 7.62 0.66
N ALA A 180 6.20 8.64 0.77
CA ALA A 180 5.28 8.99 -0.30
C ALA A 180 6.01 9.37 -1.60
N LEU A 181 7.13 10.12 -1.49
CA LEU A 181 7.97 10.45 -2.66
C LEU A 181 8.65 9.22 -3.26
N VAL A 182 9.16 8.30 -2.42
CA VAL A 182 9.74 7.03 -2.91
C VAL A 182 8.68 6.20 -3.62
N ALA A 183 7.51 6.04 -3.02
CA ALA A 183 6.38 5.32 -3.63
C ALA A 183 5.92 5.96 -4.95
N GLN A 184 5.92 7.30 -5.03
CA GLN A 184 5.62 8.00 -6.28
C GLN A 184 6.68 7.75 -7.36
N ASN A 185 7.95 7.69 -6.99
CA ASN A 185 9.03 7.33 -7.93
C ASN A 185 8.91 5.86 -8.35
N THR A 186 8.53 4.97 -7.45
CA THR A 186 8.24 3.58 -7.77
C THR A 186 7.12 3.49 -8.81
N LEU A 187 6.02 4.23 -8.66
CA LEU A 187 4.96 4.31 -9.69
C LEU A 187 5.51 4.72 -11.06
N ARG A 188 6.41 5.70 -11.11
CA ARG A 188 7.04 6.15 -12.36
C ARG A 188 7.90 5.08 -13.00
N ASN A 189 8.63 4.29 -12.20
CA ASN A 189 9.44 3.18 -12.68
C ASN A 189 8.60 2.09 -13.36
N TYR A 190 7.33 1.98 -12.99
CA TYR A 190 6.35 1.06 -13.59
C TYR A 190 5.41 1.74 -14.60
N GLY A 191 5.79 2.88 -15.16
CA GLY A 191 5.05 3.55 -16.23
C GLY A 191 3.91 4.44 -15.79
N TYR A 192 3.68 4.63 -14.50
CA TYR A 192 2.65 5.55 -13.98
C TYR A 192 3.23 6.95 -13.73
N PHE A 193 3.70 7.62 -14.78
CA PHE A 193 4.41 8.92 -14.68
C PHE A 193 3.60 10.02 -14.02
N ASN A 194 2.28 10.01 -14.21
CA ASN A 194 1.34 10.98 -13.61
C ASN A 194 0.79 10.51 -12.25
N GLY A 195 1.33 9.40 -11.72
CA GLY A 195 0.94 8.87 -10.42
C GLY A 195 1.27 9.84 -9.29
N THR A 196 0.38 9.92 -8.30
CA THR A 196 0.57 10.72 -7.08
C THR A 196 0.33 9.88 -5.85
N VAL A 197 1.11 10.15 -4.81
CA VAL A 197 0.98 9.52 -3.50
C VAL A 197 0.88 10.61 -2.45
N ASP A 198 -0.26 10.68 -1.78
CA ASP A 198 -0.52 11.59 -0.68
C ASP A 198 -0.50 10.83 0.65
N TYR A 199 -0.23 11.53 1.75
CA TYR A 199 -0.27 10.94 3.09
C TYR A 199 -1.01 11.83 4.06
N GLU A 200 -1.61 11.21 5.08
CA GLU A 200 -2.29 11.88 6.18
C GLU A 200 -1.87 11.22 7.50
N ILE A 201 -1.56 12.05 8.51
CA ILE A 201 -1.24 11.58 9.85
C ILE A 201 -2.51 11.65 10.69
N LEU A 202 -2.98 10.50 11.15
CA LEU A 202 -4.22 10.35 11.88
C LEU A 202 -3.93 10.09 13.36
N PRO A 203 -4.18 11.07 14.25
CA PRO A 203 -4.01 10.88 15.67
C PRO A 203 -4.98 9.82 16.21
N GLU A 204 -4.53 9.03 17.17
CA GLU A 204 -5.37 8.09 17.92
C GLU A 204 -6.04 8.78 19.12
N LYS A 205 -6.77 8.01 19.93
CA LYS A 205 -7.36 8.51 21.19
C LYS A 205 -6.31 9.14 22.12
N ASN A 206 -5.07 8.63 22.08
CA ASN A 206 -3.93 9.21 22.76
C ASN A 206 -3.17 10.12 21.76
N PRO A 207 -3.06 11.44 22.01
CA PRO A 207 -2.41 12.38 21.09
C PRO A 207 -0.93 12.08 20.84
N LYS A 208 -0.26 11.34 21.76
CA LYS A 208 1.13 10.85 21.57
C LYS A 208 1.22 9.62 20.66
N LYS A 209 0.13 9.20 20.01
CA LYS A 209 0.09 8.06 19.09
C LYS A 209 -0.63 8.44 17.80
N ALA A 210 -0.06 8.05 16.67
CA ALA A 210 -0.70 8.27 15.38
C ALA A 210 -0.47 7.11 14.40
N LYS A 211 -1.39 6.99 13.45
CA LYS A 211 -1.31 6.15 12.27
C LYS A 211 -1.10 7.00 11.04
N ILE A 212 -0.57 6.39 10.01
CA ILE A 212 -0.44 7.04 8.70
C ILE A 212 -1.45 6.39 7.75
N SER A 213 -2.17 7.21 6.99
CA SER A 213 -2.97 6.76 5.85
C SER A 213 -2.31 7.28 4.58
N TYR A 214 -2.20 6.42 3.57
CA TYR A 214 -1.69 6.81 2.26
C TYR A 214 -2.81 6.73 1.23
N THR A 215 -2.83 7.69 0.31
CA THR A 215 -3.73 7.70 -0.84
C THR A 215 -2.89 7.64 -2.11
N VAL A 216 -2.96 6.53 -2.82
CA VAL A 216 -2.21 6.27 -4.05
C VAL A 216 -3.15 6.43 -5.24
N ARG A 217 -2.77 7.27 -6.20
CA ARG A 217 -3.50 7.49 -7.46
C ARG A 217 -2.56 7.20 -8.64
N PRO A 218 -2.50 5.97 -9.15
CA PRO A 218 -1.59 5.59 -10.23
C PRO A 218 -1.86 6.35 -11.53
N ARG A 219 -3.14 6.63 -11.85
CA ARG A 219 -3.60 7.24 -13.10
C ARG A 219 -3.32 6.34 -14.31
N ASN A 220 -2.96 6.92 -15.46
CA ASN A 220 -2.79 6.21 -16.72
C ASN A 220 -1.44 5.50 -16.77
N LEU A 221 -1.45 4.27 -17.26
CA LEU A 221 -0.24 3.52 -17.58
C LEU A 221 0.29 4.00 -18.94
N PHE A 222 1.58 4.32 -18.98
CA PHE A 222 2.29 4.63 -20.20
C PHE A 222 2.89 3.36 -20.81
N ARG A 223 2.95 3.34 -22.14
CA ARG A 223 3.44 2.20 -22.91
C ARG A 223 4.60 2.64 -23.81
N LEU A 224 5.43 1.68 -24.19
CA LEU A 224 6.47 1.91 -25.16
C LEU A 224 5.83 2.14 -26.53
N ASP A 225 6.10 3.30 -27.15
CA ASP A 225 5.63 3.60 -28.50
C ASP A 225 6.54 2.99 -29.55
N SER A 226 7.84 3.25 -29.44
CA SER A 226 8.84 2.75 -30.36
C SER A 226 10.17 2.46 -29.64
N ILE A 227 10.91 1.49 -30.16
CA ILE A 227 12.24 1.11 -29.68
C ILE A 227 13.22 1.29 -30.80
N ALA A 228 14.20 2.18 -30.63
CA ALA A 228 15.23 2.45 -31.61
C ALA A 228 16.63 2.13 -31.05
N TYR A 229 17.38 1.36 -31.78
CA TYR A 229 18.78 1.04 -31.48
C TYR A 229 19.69 2.00 -32.23
N LEU A 230 20.36 2.91 -31.57
CA LEU A 230 21.13 3.98 -32.19
C LEU A 230 22.60 3.93 -31.76
N ARG A 231 23.51 4.22 -32.74
CA ARG A 231 24.94 4.44 -32.49
C ARG A 231 25.69 3.24 -31.91
N PHE A 232 25.34 2.04 -32.32
CA PHE A 232 26.15 0.85 -31.99
C PHE A 232 27.29 0.68 -32.96
N PRO A 233 28.45 0.16 -32.50
CA PRO A 233 29.51 -0.31 -33.39
C PRO A 233 28.99 -1.42 -34.33
N ALA A 234 29.65 -1.62 -35.49
CA ALA A 234 29.21 -2.59 -36.50
C ALA A 234 28.95 -4.01 -35.93
N VAL A 235 29.78 -4.44 -34.97
CA VAL A 235 29.61 -5.73 -34.30
C VAL A 235 28.33 -5.74 -33.45
N GLY A 236 28.04 -4.66 -32.71
CA GLY A 236 26.81 -4.54 -31.92
C GLY A 236 25.55 -4.50 -32.80
N ASP A 237 25.61 -3.78 -33.92
CA ASP A 237 24.51 -3.71 -34.88
C ASP A 237 24.23 -5.10 -35.53
N SER A 238 25.27 -5.88 -35.81
CA SER A 238 25.12 -7.26 -36.29
C SER A 238 24.45 -8.16 -35.26
N LEU A 239 24.88 -8.09 -33.99
CA LEU A 239 24.29 -8.88 -32.89
C LEU A 239 22.82 -8.51 -32.66
N ILE A 240 22.48 -7.22 -32.68
CA ILE A 240 21.09 -6.75 -32.53
C ILE A 240 20.23 -7.33 -33.65
N ARG A 241 20.68 -7.34 -34.90
CA ARG A 241 19.94 -7.92 -36.03
C ARG A 241 19.73 -9.42 -35.88
N GLU A 242 20.76 -10.15 -35.47
CA GLU A 242 20.73 -11.59 -35.27
C GLU A 242 19.77 -12.00 -34.12
N THR A 243 19.81 -11.26 -33.02
CA THR A 243 19.00 -11.54 -31.84
C THR A 243 17.63 -10.82 -31.82
N PHE A 244 17.30 -10.07 -32.90
CA PHE A 244 16.10 -9.23 -32.95
C PHE A 244 14.79 -9.99 -32.63
N ARG A 245 14.70 -11.27 -33.01
CA ARG A 245 13.55 -12.12 -32.74
C ARG A 245 13.46 -12.58 -31.27
N GLN A 246 14.56 -12.50 -30.52
CA GLN A 246 14.67 -12.92 -29.13
C GLN A 246 14.47 -11.74 -28.15
N ARG A 247 14.15 -10.55 -28.69
CA ARG A 247 13.91 -9.38 -27.87
C ARG A 247 12.75 -9.61 -26.89
N THR A 248 12.88 -9.05 -25.69
CA THR A 248 11.88 -9.13 -24.62
C THR A 248 10.94 -7.92 -24.58
N LEU A 249 11.30 -6.84 -25.30
CA LEU A 249 10.53 -5.59 -25.32
C LEU A 249 9.92 -5.36 -26.70
N PHE A 250 8.64 -5.01 -26.68
CA PHE A 250 7.87 -4.72 -27.89
C PHE A 250 7.19 -3.35 -27.77
N SER A 251 6.94 -2.74 -28.95
CA SER A 251 6.05 -1.57 -29.00
C SER A 251 4.66 -1.94 -28.50
N GLY A 252 4.09 -1.10 -27.64
CA GLY A 252 2.83 -1.37 -26.96
C GLY A 252 2.95 -2.01 -25.57
N ASP A 253 4.13 -2.53 -25.20
CA ASP A 253 4.35 -3.07 -23.86
C ASP A 253 4.24 -1.97 -22.78
N PRO A 254 3.79 -2.30 -21.56
CA PRO A 254 3.86 -1.40 -20.42
C PRO A 254 5.29 -0.93 -20.18
N PHE A 255 5.45 0.38 -19.96
CA PHE A 255 6.77 0.91 -19.60
C PHE A 255 7.19 0.38 -18.24
N SER A 256 8.41 -0.15 -18.15
CA SER A 256 9.02 -0.56 -16.87
C SER A 256 10.53 -0.34 -16.96
N VAL A 257 11.09 0.39 -16.00
CA VAL A 257 12.55 0.60 -15.91
C VAL A 257 13.29 -0.71 -15.65
N ILE A 258 12.63 -1.69 -15.02
CA ILE A 258 13.24 -3.00 -14.72
C ILE A 258 13.43 -3.83 -15.99
N ASN A 259 12.59 -3.61 -17.00
CA ASN A 259 12.61 -4.34 -18.25
C ASN A 259 13.45 -3.64 -19.34
N LEU A 260 13.90 -2.40 -19.08
CA LEU A 260 14.78 -1.64 -19.98
C LEU A 260 16.26 -1.98 -19.78
#